data_f25ac5b9a2b695bcb1c4f6818aecbe94
#
_entry.id   f25ac5b9a2b695bcb1c4f6818aecbe94
#
_cell.length_a   1.000
_cell.length_b   1.000
_cell.length_c   1.000
_cell.angle_alpha   90.00
_cell.angle_beta   90.00
_cell.angle_gamma   90.00
#
_symmetry.space_group_name_H-M   'P 1'
#
loop_
_entity.id
_entity.type
_entity.pdbx_description
1 polymer ?
#
loop_
_entity_poly.entity_id
_entity_poly.type
_entity_poly.pdbx_seq_one_letter_code
_entity_poly.pdbx_strand_id
1 'polypeptide(L)'
;MKKQGYKVAVDAVDSVGGVVIPVLLERMGVEVVKLYCEPTGNFSHNPEPVPENLTEICKVVKESGADLGVIVDPDVDRLALVCETGELFGEEYTLVSVADYVLSNTPGNTVSNLSSSRALRDVTEKHGMQHNASAVGEVNVTTLMKATNAVIGGEGNGGVIYPELHYGRDALVGVALFLTHLAKKGCKVSELKKEYPSYFISKNKIELTPDINVDEVLVKMKEKYASEKVTDIDGVKIDFPTEWVHLRKSNTEPIIRIYSESKDEESANALAHKIVGEIKEICRL
;
A
#
# COMPACT_ATOMS: atom_id res chain seq x y z
N MET A 1 -24.60 4.29 -6.25
CA MET A 1 -23.64 4.96 -7.16
C MET A 1 -24.30 5.67 -8.32
N LYS A 2 -25.20 5.06 -9.08
CA LYS A 2 -25.92 5.74 -10.20
C LYS A 2 -26.60 7.08 -9.85
N LYS A 3 -26.79 7.40 -8.58
CA LYS A 3 -27.41 8.66 -8.13
C LYS A 3 -26.40 9.80 -7.86
N GLN A 4 -25.08 9.53 -7.84
CA GLN A 4 -24.07 10.53 -7.48
C GLN A 4 -23.26 11.08 -8.67
N GLY A 5 -23.33 10.41 -9.85
CA GLY A 5 -22.75 10.93 -11.08
C GLY A 5 -21.24 11.12 -11.04
N TYR A 6 -20.49 10.19 -10.40
CA TYR A 6 -19.03 10.28 -10.33
C TYR A 6 -18.40 10.31 -11.72
N LYS A 7 -17.32 11.09 -11.84
CA LYS A 7 -16.40 11.10 -12.95
C LYS A 7 -15.03 10.59 -12.48
N VAL A 8 -14.48 9.58 -13.15
CA VAL A 8 -13.21 8.92 -12.78
C VAL A 8 -12.24 8.96 -13.95
N ALA A 9 -11.03 9.45 -13.71
CA ALA A 9 -9.92 9.33 -14.64
C ALA A 9 -9.22 7.99 -14.41
N VAL A 10 -8.93 7.26 -15.49
CA VAL A 10 -8.30 5.93 -15.43
C VAL A 10 -6.99 5.95 -16.19
N ASP A 11 -5.92 5.54 -15.53
CA ASP A 11 -4.62 5.23 -16.13
C ASP A 11 -4.37 3.73 -15.98
N ALA A 12 -4.28 3.05 -17.10
CA ALA A 12 -4.06 1.61 -17.19
C ALA A 12 -2.74 1.24 -17.88
N VAL A 13 -1.82 2.20 -18.01
CA VAL A 13 -0.45 2.03 -18.56
C VAL A 13 -0.41 1.30 -19.92
N ASP A 14 -1.46 1.49 -20.73
CA ASP A 14 -1.69 0.81 -22.03
C ASP A 14 -1.65 -0.73 -21.95
N SER A 15 -2.23 -1.27 -20.87
CA SER A 15 -2.30 -2.67 -20.55
C SER A 15 -3.75 -3.16 -20.50
N VAL A 16 -3.96 -4.41 -20.06
CA VAL A 16 -5.28 -5.05 -19.95
C VAL A 16 -6.26 -4.29 -19.05
N GLY A 17 -5.75 -3.51 -18.11
CA GLY A 17 -6.55 -2.62 -17.27
C GLY A 17 -7.39 -1.62 -18.07
N GLY A 18 -6.89 -1.15 -19.22
CA GLY A 18 -7.60 -0.24 -20.13
C GLY A 18 -8.88 -0.83 -20.73
N VAL A 19 -8.99 -2.16 -20.78
CA VAL A 19 -10.21 -2.87 -21.23
C VAL A 19 -11.18 -3.05 -20.06
N VAL A 20 -10.70 -3.54 -18.91
CA VAL A 20 -11.59 -4.04 -17.84
C VAL A 20 -12.05 -2.95 -16.88
N ILE A 21 -11.18 -1.99 -16.51
CA ILE A 21 -11.52 -0.92 -15.56
C ILE A 21 -12.60 0.03 -16.11
N PRO A 22 -12.50 0.55 -17.35
CA PRO A 22 -13.58 1.39 -17.91
C PRO A 22 -14.93 0.68 -17.94
N VAL A 23 -14.97 -0.60 -18.35
CA VAL A 23 -16.20 -1.39 -18.40
C VAL A 23 -16.82 -1.57 -17.00
N LEU A 24 -15.99 -1.84 -15.98
CA LEU A 24 -16.45 -1.92 -14.60
C LEU A 24 -17.08 -0.60 -14.16
N LEU A 25 -16.39 0.52 -14.35
CA LEU A 25 -16.84 1.86 -13.95
C LEU A 25 -18.13 2.27 -14.67
N GLU A 26 -18.21 2.06 -15.98
CA GLU A 26 -19.42 2.35 -16.78
C GLU A 26 -20.63 1.54 -16.30
N ARG A 27 -20.45 0.25 -15.97
CA ARG A 27 -21.50 -0.59 -15.35
C ARG A 27 -21.92 -0.09 -13.96
N MET A 28 -21.00 0.51 -13.22
CA MET A 28 -21.29 1.16 -11.94
C MET A 28 -21.99 2.51 -12.11
N GLY A 29 -22.13 3.02 -13.35
CA GLY A 29 -22.78 4.30 -13.67
C GLY A 29 -21.87 5.50 -13.47
N VAL A 30 -20.57 5.32 -13.67
CA VAL A 30 -19.51 6.32 -13.54
C VAL A 30 -19.11 6.82 -14.92
N GLU A 31 -18.90 8.14 -15.09
CA GLU A 31 -18.29 8.75 -16.28
C GLU A 31 -16.78 8.48 -16.25
N VAL A 32 -16.20 8.03 -17.38
CA VAL A 32 -14.80 7.63 -17.45
C VAL A 32 -14.01 8.58 -18.34
N VAL A 33 -12.91 9.11 -17.82
CA VAL A 33 -11.86 9.80 -18.59
C VAL A 33 -10.69 8.84 -18.75
N LYS A 34 -10.39 8.43 -19.99
CA LYS A 34 -9.35 7.43 -20.28
C LYS A 34 -8.01 8.09 -20.53
N LEU A 35 -6.98 7.63 -19.81
CA LEU A 35 -5.57 7.93 -20.04
C LEU A 35 -4.83 6.59 -20.15
N TYR A 36 -4.03 6.39 -21.20
CA TYR A 36 -3.25 5.16 -21.40
C TYR A 36 -4.07 3.87 -21.25
N CYS A 37 -5.24 3.83 -21.92
CA CYS A 37 -6.18 2.71 -21.86
C CYS A 37 -6.22 1.87 -23.16
N GLU A 38 -5.27 2.04 -24.08
CA GLU A 38 -5.17 1.22 -25.28
C GLU A 38 -4.28 0.00 -24.98
N PRO A 39 -4.80 -1.24 -25.05
CA PRO A 39 -4.07 -2.43 -24.61
C PRO A 39 -3.01 -2.88 -25.61
N THR A 40 -2.06 -2.01 -25.90
CA THR A 40 -0.99 -2.25 -26.89
C THR A 40 0.14 -3.13 -26.35
N GLY A 41 0.29 -3.19 -25.01
CA GLY A 41 1.43 -3.80 -24.34
C GLY A 41 2.71 -2.96 -24.40
N ASN A 42 2.65 -1.77 -25.02
CA ASN A 42 3.74 -0.80 -24.98
C ASN A 42 3.40 0.22 -23.90
N PHE A 43 3.99 0.07 -22.72
CA PHE A 43 3.67 0.88 -21.55
C PHE A 43 4.06 2.34 -21.78
N SER A 44 3.11 3.26 -21.58
CA SER A 44 3.30 4.70 -21.80
C SER A 44 4.22 5.35 -20.79
N HIS A 45 4.38 4.75 -19.61
CA HIS A 45 5.32 5.15 -18.57
C HIS A 45 5.78 3.89 -17.80
N ASN A 46 6.68 4.05 -16.83
CA ASN A 46 7.04 2.94 -15.95
C ASN A 46 5.77 2.40 -15.27
N PRO A 47 5.46 1.10 -15.42
CA PRO A 47 4.18 0.53 -15.00
C PRO A 47 3.99 0.43 -13.48
N GLU A 48 5.05 0.65 -12.69
CA GLU A 48 4.92 0.63 -11.24
C GLU A 48 4.15 1.87 -10.77
N PRO A 49 3.03 1.71 -10.00
CA PRO A 49 2.18 2.84 -9.59
C PRO A 49 2.76 3.57 -8.38
N VAL A 50 3.97 4.12 -8.53
CA VAL A 50 4.66 4.94 -7.53
C VAL A 50 4.58 6.43 -7.90
N PRO A 51 4.72 7.36 -6.92
CA PRO A 51 4.46 8.79 -7.11
C PRO A 51 5.15 9.42 -8.33
N GLU A 52 6.40 9.06 -8.60
CA GLU A 52 7.19 9.59 -9.72
C GLU A 52 6.61 9.23 -11.10
N ASN A 53 5.85 8.16 -11.21
CA ASN A 53 5.25 7.69 -12.45
C ASN A 53 3.81 8.21 -12.67
N LEU A 54 3.20 8.86 -11.66
CA LEU A 54 1.78 9.22 -11.64
C LEU A 54 1.49 10.71 -11.86
N THR A 55 2.48 11.48 -12.31
CA THR A 55 2.35 12.94 -12.43
C THR A 55 1.31 13.35 -13.46
N GLU A 56 1.16 12.61 -14.56
CA GLU A 56 0.23 12.95 -15.63
C GLU A 56 -1.22 12.68 -15.24
N ILE A 57 -1.53 11.55 -14.62
CA ILE A 57 -2.90 11.27 -14.14
C ILE A 57 -3.32 12.28 -13.07
N CYS A 58 -2.42 12.71 -12.18
CA CYS A 58 -2.69 13.77 -11.21
C CYS A 58 -3.14 15.08 -11.88
N LYS A 59 -2.51 15.43 -13.00
CA LYS A 59 -2.87 16.59 -13.82
C LYS A 59 -4.22 16.37 -14.51
N VAL A 60 -4.43 15.21 -15.14
CA VAL A 60 -5.67 14.87 -15.84
C VAL A 60 -6.87 14.89 -14.89
N VAL A 61 -6.77 14.35 -13.67
CA VAL A 61 -7.83 14.40 -12.67
C VAL A 61 -8.25 15.85 -12.41
N LYS A 62 -7.28 16.73 -12.18
CA LYS A 62 -7.53 18.14 -11.87
C LYS A 62 -8.12 18.91 -13.06
N GLU A 63 -7.58 18.72 -14.26
CA GLU A 63 -7.99 19.44 -15.48
C GLU A 63 -9.35 18.97 -16.01
N SER A 64 -9.67 17.69 -15.88
CA SER A 64 -10.96 17.12 -16.31
C SER A 64 -12.08 17.34 -15.31
N GLY A 65 -11.76 17.77 -14.08
CA GLY A 65 -12.72 17.85 -12.99
C GLY A 65 -13.22 16.46 -12.54
N ALA A 66 -12.37 15.44 -12.65
CA ALA A 66 -12.71 14.10 -12.15
C ALA A 66 -12.75 14.08 -10.63
N ASP A 67 -13.67 13.30 -10.06
CA ASP A 67 -13.81 13.12 -8.61
C ASP A 67 -12.72 12.20 -8.04
N LEU A 68 -12.12 11.35 -8.89
CA LEU A 68 -11.14 10.35 -8.52
C LEU A 68 -10.25 10.00 -9.72
N GLY A 69 -8.96 9.75 -9.47
CA GLY A 69 -8.08 9.01 -10.38
C GLY A 69 -7.91 7.57 -9.92
N VAL A 70 -7.97 6.64 -10.86
CA VAL A 70 -7.73 5.20 -10.67
C VAL A 70 -6.56 4.79 -11.55
N ILE A 71 -5.52 4.23 -10.94
CA ILE A 71 -4.33 3.75 -11.62
C ILE A 71 -4.16 2.26 -11.31
N VAL A 72 -3.91 1.47 -12.34
CA VAL A 72 -3.62 0.04 -12.20
C VAL A 72 -2.33 -0.33 -12.91
N ASP A 73 -1.63 -1.32 -12.39
CA ASP A 73 -0.46 -1.91 -13.02
C ASP A 73 -0.85 -2.90 -14.15
N PRO A 74 0.12 -3.47 -14.90
CA PRO A 74 -0.18 -4.22 -16.11
C PRO A 74 -1.06 -5.46 -15.95
N ASP A 75 -0.97 -6.16 -14.83
CA ASP A 75 -1.75 -7.36 -14.52
C ASP A 75 -2.96 -7.09 -13.60
N VAL A 76 -3.20 -5.78 -13.30
CA VAL A 76 -4.38 -5.28 -12.57
C VAL A 76 -4.49 -5.85 -11.14
N ASP A 77 -3.36 -6.05 -10.50
CA ASP A 77 -3.30 -6.55 -9.12
C ASP A 77 -3.02 -5.44 -8.09
N ARG A 78 -2.51 -4.25 -8.53
CA ARG A 78 -2.26 -3.08 -7.69
C ARG A 78 -3.15 -1.91 -8.09
N LEU A 79 -3.61 -1.18 -7.09
CA LEU A 79 -4.48 -0.02 -7.23
C LEU A 79 -3.88 1.19 -6.53
N ALA A 80 -3.56 2.24 -7.28
CA ALA A 80 -3.29 3.56 -6.74
C ALA A 80 -4.45 4.51 -7.03
N LEU A 81 -4.62 5.51 -6.17
CA LEU A 81 -5.73 6.45 -6.23
C LEU A 81 -5.23 7.90 -6.16
N VAL A 82 -5.92 8.79 -6.89
CA VAL A 82 -5.68 10.24 -6.90
C VAL A 82 -6.93 10.96 -6.45
N CYS A 83 -6.78 11.88 -5.51
CA CYS A 83 -7.87 12.73 -5.04
C CYS A 83 -8.32 13.72 -6.13
N GLU A 84 -9.52 14.25 -6.02
CA GLU A 84 -10.07 15.29 -6.91
C GLU A 84 -9.20 16.57 -6.95
N THR A 85 -8.33 16.76 -5.97
CA THR A 85 -7.35 17.86 -5.92
C THR A 85 -6.14 17.63 -6.82
N GLY A 86 -5.96 16.43 -7.37
CA GLY A 86 -4.75 15.99 -8.07
C GLY A 86 -3.64 15.49 -7.15
N GLU A 87 -3.89 15.39 -5.84
CA GLU A 87 -2.96 14.80 -4.88
C GLU A 87 -3.13 13.28 -4.82
N LEU A 88 -2.03 12.55 -4.62
CA LEU A 88 -2.09 11.11 -4.41
C LEU A 88 -2.83 10.78 -3.10
N PHE A 89 -3.71 9.79 -3.16
CA PHE A 89 -4.36 9.25 -1.97
C PHE A 89 -3.36 8.54 -1.06
N GLY A 90 -2.36 7.91 -1.67
CA GLY A 90 -1.28 7.14 -1.05
C GLY A 90 -1.48 5.64 -1.25
N GLU A 91 -0.45 4.95 -1.70
CA GLU A 91 -0.52 3.51 -2.04
C GLU A 91 -0.95 2.65 -0.84
N GLU A 92 -0.44 2.92 0.35
CA GLU A 92 -0.80 2.23 1.60
C GLU A 92 -2.28 2.43 1.96
N TYR A 93 -2.84 3.61 1.66
CA TYR A 93 -4.19 4.00 2.06
C TYR A 93 -5.29 3.41 1.18
N THR A 94 -4.95 2.85 0.02
CA THR A 94 -5.89 2.06 -0.79
C THR A 94 -6.44 0.91 0.05
N LEU A 95 -5.56 0.08 0.62
CA LEU A 95 -5.96 -1.03 1.48
C LEU A 95 -6.65 -0.55 2.76
N VAL A 96 -6.15 0.52 3.39
CA VAL A 96 -6.71 1.08 4.63
C VAL A 96 -8.17 1.49 4.45
N SER A 97 -8.48 2.23 3.37
CA SER A 97 -9.85 2.71 3.12
C SER A 97 -10.81 1.61 2.70
N VAL A 98 -10.34 0.65 1.90
CA VAL A 98 -11.14 -0.53 1.53
C VAL A 98 -11.42 -1.39 2.76
N ALA A 99 -10.44 -1.56 3.64
CA ALA A 99 -10.61 -2.29 4.90
C ALA A 99 -11.60 -1.61 5.84
N ASP A 100 -11.56 -0.28 5.98
CA ASP A 100 -12.55 0.48 6.77
C ASP A 100 -13.99 0.22 6.27
N TYR A 101 -14.18 0.19 4.95
CA TYR A 101 -15.46 -0.16 4.36
C TYR A 101 -15.90 -1.59 4.67
N VAL A 102 -15.02 -2.56 4.47
CA VAL A 102 -15.32 -3.99 4.70
C VAL A 102 -15.64 -4.20 6.18
N LEU A 103 -14.82 -3.71 7.10
CA LEU A 103 -14.99 -3.84 8.55
C LEU A 103 -16.29 -3.19 9.05
N SER A 104 -16.71 -2.09 8.42
CA SER A 104 -17.99 -1.43 8.74
C SER A 104 -19.22 -2.27 8.40
N ASN A 105 -19.09 -3.26 7.49
CA ASN A 105 -20.19 -4.12 7.05
C ASN A 105 -20.02 -5.57 7.54
N THR A 106 -18.80 -6.04 7.63
CA THR A 106 -18.43 -7.41 8.03
C THR A 106 -17.26 -7.34 9.02
N PRO A 107 -17.54 -7.21 10.33
CA PRO A 107 -16.49 -7.20 11.34
C PRO A 107 -15.63 -8.47 11.29
N GLY A 108 -14.31 -8.34 11.38
CA GLY A 108 -13.38 -9.46 11.32
C GLY A 108 -11.92 -9.02 11.34
N ASN A 109 -11.02 -10.00 11.34
CA ASN A 109 -9.59 -9.73 11.34
C ASN A 109 -9.10 -9.18 10.00
N THR A 110 -7.99 -8.43 10.04
CA THR A 110 -7.27 -8.00 8.85
C THR A 110 -5.86 -8.56 8.82
N VAL A 111 -5.28 -8.64 7.61
CA VAL A 111 -3.88 -9.05 7.42
C VAL A 111 -3.19 -8.13 6.42
N SER A 112 -1.98 -7.69 6.75
CA SER A 112 -1.03 -7.15 5.76
C SER A 112 0.38 -7.71 5.99
N ASN A 113 1.32 -7.37 5.11
CA ASN A 113 2.70 -7.75 5.36
C ASN A 113 3.39 -6.80 6.36
N LEU A 114 4.55 -7.23 6.89
CA LEU A 114 5.32 -6.46 7.89
C LEU A 114 5.80 -5.08 7.41
N SER A 115 5.92 -4.87 6.09
CA SER A 115 6.36 -3.59 5.51
C SER A 115 5.22 -2.62 5.22
N SER A 116 3.97 -3.01 5.47
CA SER A 116 2.78 -2.16 5.26
C SER A 116 2.59 -1.19 6.42
N SER A 117 1.89 -0.09 6.16
CA SER A 117 1.59 0.95 7.15
C SER A 117 0.82 0.41 8.34
N ARG A 118 1.14 0.94 9.53
CA ARG A 118 0.35 0.70 10.74
C ARG A 118 -1.06 1.29 10.68
N ALA A 119 -1.35 2.17 9.72
CA ALA A 119 -2.68 2.74 9.53
C ALA A 119 -3.78 1.67 9.38
N LEU A 120 -3.46 0.53 8.74
CA LEU A 120 -4.42 -0.59 8.66
C LEU A 120 -4.69 -1.21 10.03
N ARG A 121 -3.65 -1.38 10.86
CA ARG A 121 -3.81 -1.86 12.24
C ARG A 121 -4.71 -0.92 13.03
N ASP A 122 -4.42 0.38 12.98
CA ASP A 122 -5.14 1.39 13.76
C ASP A 122 -6.63 1.46 13.35
N VAL A 123 -6.93 1.36 12.06
CA VAL A 123 -8.30 1.26 11.55
C VAL A 123 -8.97 -0.03 12.01
N THR A 124 -8.26 -1.16 11.97
CA THR A 124 -8.79 -2.46 12.42
C THR A 124 -9.13 -2.44 13.92
N GLU A 125 -8.22 -1.90 14.74
CA GLU A 125 -8.43 -1.76 16.18
C GLU A 125 -9.57 -0.80 16.52
N LYS A 126 -9.76 0.28 15.73
CA LYS A 126 -10.91 1.19 15.85
C LYS A 126 -12.25 0.47 15.66
N HIS A 127 -12.29 -0.57 14.83
CA HIS A 127 -13.46 -1.46 14.67
C HIS A 127 -13.54 -2.56 15.74
N GLY A 128 -12.63 -2.58 16.73
CA GLY A 128 -12.59 -3.59 17.79
C GLY A 128 -12.11 -4.96 17.30
N MET A 129 -11.40 -5.01 16.17
CA MET A 129 -10.92 -6.23 15.54
C MET A 129 -9.40 -6.35 15.65
N GLN A 130 -8.85 -7.50 15.25
CA GLN A 130 -7.42 -7.79 15.34
C GLN A 130 -6.75 -7.69 13.96
N HIS A 131 -5.63 -6.95 13.91
CA HIS A 131 -4.70 -6.95 12.78
C HIS A 131 -3.57 -7.96 12.98
N ASN A 132 -3.22 -8.71 11.93
CA ASN A 132 -2.10 -9.64 11.92
C ASN A 132 -1.14 -9.28 10.78
N ALA A 133 0.17 -9.38 11.03
CA ALA A 133 1.20 -9.09 10.05
C ALA A 133 1.94 -10.36 9.62
N SER A 134 2.06 -10.58 8.31
CA SER A 134 2.81 -11.70 7.70
C SER A 134 4.20 -11.29 7.25
N ALA A 135 5.02 -12.26 6.90
CA ALA A 135 6.17 -12.02 6.01
C ALA A 135 5.71 -11.34 4.71
N VAL A 136 6.62 -10.61 4.05
CA VAL A 136 6.32 -9.93 2.78
C VAL A 136 6.09 -10.94 1.66
N GLY A 137 5.14 -10.63 0.79
CA GLY A 137 4.72 -11.43 -0.35
C GLY A 137 3.31 -11.97 -0.21
N GLU A 138 2.57 -11.90 -1.32
CA GLU A 138 1.15 -12.24 -1.39
C GLU A 138 0.82 -13.62 -0.81
N VAL A 139 1.64 -14.63 -1.11
CA VAL A 139 1.44 -16.01 -0.60
C VAL A 139 1.47 -16.06 0.93
N ASN A 140 2.34 -15.27 1.57
CA ASN A 140 2.41 -15.19 3.03
C ASN A 140 1.19 -14.48 3.60
N VAL A 141 0.76 -13.38 2.96
CA VAL A 141 -0.46 -12.66 3.34
C VAL A 141 -1.67 -13.58 3.24
N THR A 142 -1.90 -14.23 2.10
CA THR A 142 -3.06 -15.12 1.88
C THR A 142 -3.06 -16.33 2.81
N THR A 143 -1.89 -16.88 3.10
CA THR A 143 -1.75 -17.99 4.05
C THR A 143 -2.18 -17.57 5.45
N LEU A 144 -1.72 -16.40 5.92
CA LEU A 144 -2.10 -15.87 7.23
C LEU A 144 -3.58 -15.45 7.27
N MET A 145 -4.12 -14.89 6.17
CA MET A 145 -5.54 -14.57 6.05
C MET A 145 -6.41 -15.81 6.26
N LYS A 146 -6.06 -16.93 5.61
CA LYS A 146 -6.77 -18.21 5.80
C LYS A 146 -6.66 -18.73 7.23
N ALA A 147 -5.48 -18.65 7.83
CA ALA A 147 -5.23 -19.12 9.20
C ALA A 147 -5.97 -18.29 10.27
N THR A 148 -6.20 -17.00 10.02
CA THR A 148 -6.84 -16.07 10.96
C THR A 148 -8.29 -15.75 10.62
N ASN A 149 -8.85 -16.35 9.56
CA ASN A 149 -10.17 -16.02 9.00
C ASN A 149 -10.34 -14.51 8.77
N ALA A 150 -9.31 -13.87 8.20
CA ALA A 150 -9.35 -12.45 7.92
C ALA A 150 -10.37 -12.12 6.81
N VAL A 151 -11.15 -11.07 7.02
CA VAL A 151 -12.22 -10.64 6.08
C VAL A 151 -11.69 -9.73 4.97
N ILE A 152 -10.52 -9.15 5.17
CA ILE A 152 -9.82 -8.31 4.20
C ILE A 152 -8.32 -8.33 4.51
N GLY A 153 -7.51 -8.23 3.49
CA GLY A 153 -6.06 -8.12 3.63
C GLY A 153 -5.41 -7.58 2.37
N GLY A 154 -4.10 -7.58 2.35
CA GLY A 154 -3.34 -7.11 1.19
C GLY A 154 -1.94 -6.64 1.53
N GLU A 155 -1.38 -5.85 0.63
CA GLU A 155 -0.06 -5.27 0.76
C GLU A 155 -0.12 -3.74 0.59
N GLY A 156 0.80 -3.03 1.23
CA GLY A 156 0.86 -1.56 1.19
C GLY A 156 1.22 -0.95 -0.17
N ASN A 157 1.42 -1.78 -1.17
CA ASN A 157 1.67 -1.38 -2.56
C ASN A 157 0.39 -1.22 -3.41
N GLY A 158 -0.77 -1.11 -2.77
CA GLY A 158 -2.07 -1.02 -3.44
C GLY A 158 -2.75 -2.37 -3.71
N GLY A 159 -2.15 -3.47 -3.29
CA GLY A 159 -2.71 -4.82 -3.45
C GLY A 159 -3.81 -5.12 -2.44
N VAL A 160 -5.06 -5.25 -2.89
CA VAL A 160 -6.23 -5.59 -2.08
C VAL A 160 -6.60 -7.06 -2.28
N ILE A 161 -6.80 -7.79 -1.19
CA ILE A 161 -7.23 -9.19 -1.19
C ILE A 161 -8.55 -9.30 -0.44
N TYR A 162 -9.62 -9.67 -1.14
CA TYR A 162 -10.96 -9.81 -0.58
C TYR A 162 -11.44 -11.26 -0.67
N PRO A 163 -11.41 -12.04 0.44
CA PRO A 163 -11.65 -13.49 0.44
C PRO A 163 -13.01 -13.91 -0.07
N GLU A 164 -14.04 -13.07 0.06
CA GLU A 164 -15.37 -13.39 -0.49
C GLU A 164 -15.37 -13.48 -2.02
N LEU A 165 -14.41 -12.85 -2.70
CA LEU A 165 -14.21 -13.00 -4.13
C LEU A 165 -13.16 -14.09 -4.42
N HIS A 166 -11.92 -13.88 -3.97
CA HIS A 166 -10.82 -14.85 -4.06
C HIS A 166 -9.62 -14.45 -3.18
N TYR A 167 -8.68 -15.36 -3.01
CA TYR A 167 -7.42 -15.13 -2.30
C TYR A 167 -6.29 -14.74 -3.27
N GLY A 168 -6.37 -13.57 -3.85
CA GLY A 168 -5.38 -12.94 -4.71
C GLY A 168 -5.55 -11.43 -4.68
N ARG A 169 -4.49 -10.68 -4.96
CA ARG A 169 -4.60 -9.23 -5.12
C ARG A 169 -5.44 -8.91 -6.34
N ASP A 170 -6.34 -7.93 -6.21
CA ASP A 170 -7.29 -7.58 -7.26
C ASP A 170 -7.66 -6.10 -7.20
N ALA A 171 -7.21 -5.35 -8.21
CA ALA A 171 -7.52 -3.93 -8.32
C ALA A 171 -8.99 -3.68 -8.68
N LEU A 172 -9.67 -4.59 -9.40
CA LEU A 172 -11.09 -4.46 -9.76
C LEU A 172 -11.97 -4.44 -8.50
N VAL A 173 -11.73 -5.39 -7.59
CA VAL A 173 -12.46 -5.41 -6.32
C VAL A 173 -12.09 -4.20 -5.46
N GLY A 174 -10.82 -3.78 -5.48
CA GLY A 174 -10.36 -2.57 -4.80
C GLY A 174 -11.12 -1.33 -5.27
N VAL A 175 -11.24 -1.12 -6.58
CA VAL A 175 -12.01 -0.01 -7.20
C VAL A 175 -13.49 -0.08 -6.80
N ALA A 176 -14.11 -1.25 -6.89
CA ALA A 176 -15.53 -1.41 -6.58
C ALA A 176 -15.84 -1.10 -5.11
N LEU A 177 -15.02 -1.61 -4.19
CA LEU A 177 -15.18 -1.40 -2.74
C LEU A 177 -14.88 0.06 -2.36
N PHE A 178 -13.81 0.66 -2.90
CA PHE A 178 -13.46 2.06 -2.63
C PHE A 178 -14.55 3.03 -3.09
N LEU A 179 -15.04 2.90 -4.34
CA LEU A 179 -16.12 3.74 -4.85
C LEU A 179 -17.42 3.54 -4.08
N THR A 180 -17.71 2.32 -3.63
CA THR A 180 -18.88 2.05 -2.79
C THR A 180 -18.73 2.73 -1.43
N HIS A 181 -17.53 2.69 -0.84
CA HIS A 181 -17.23 3.39 0.40
C HIS A 181 -17.42 4.89 0.26
N LEU A 182 -16.79 5.50 -0.74
CA LEU A 182 -16.90 6.92 -1.06
C LEU A 182 -18.37 7.36 -1.25
N ALA A 183 -19.14 6.56 -2.00
CA ALA A 183 -20.55 6.81 -2.25
C ALA A 183 -21.41 6.75 -0.98
N LYS A 184 -21.11 5.84 -0.05
CA LYS A 184 -21.81 5.73 1.24
C LYS A 184 -21.42 6.88 2.18
N LYS A 185 -20.17 7.30 2.19
CA LYS A 185 -19.68 8.44 2.97
C LYS A 185 -20.24 9.76 2.46
N GLY A 186 -20.45 9.92 1.15
CA GLY A 186 -20.97 11.15 0.53
C GLY A 186 -20.00 12.33 0.65
N CYS A 187 -18.71 12.08 0.75
CA CYS A 187 -17.63 13.06 0.87
C CYS A 187 -16.71 13.02 -0.35
N LYS A 188 -15.79 13.97 -0.46
CA LYS A 188 -14.71 13.96 -1.44
C LYS A 188 -13.62 12.97 -1.06
N VAL A 189 -12.82 12.56 -2.04
CA VAL A 189 -11.70 11.62 -1.81
C VAL A 189 -10.65 12.22 -0.86
N SER A 190 -10.33 13.52 -1.04
CA SER A 190 -9.42 14.24 -0.15
C SER A 190 -9.94 14.39 1.30
N GLU A 191 -11.26 14.43 1.47
CA GLU A 191 -11.90 14.45 2.80
C GLU A 191 -11.86 13.07 3.44
N LEU A 192 -12.14 12.01 2.66
CA LEU A 192 -12.03 10.62 3.12
C LEU A 192 -10.60 10.31 3.60
N LYS A 193 -9.57 10.74 2.85
CA LYS A 193 -8.16 10.57 3.24
C LYS A 193 -7.87 11.10 4.64
N LYS A 194 -8.45 12.25 5.01
CA LYS A 194 -8.23 12.90 6.31
C LYS A 194 -8.88 12.16 7.49
N GLU A 195 -9.77 11.19 7.24
CA GLU A 195 -10.35 10.36 8.30
C GLU A 195 -9.37 9.32 8.84
N TYR A 196 -8.29 9.03 8.11
CA TYR A 196 -7.29 8.02 8.47
C TYR A 196 -6.08 8.62 9.18
N PRO A 197 -5.43 7.85 10.08
CA PRO A 197 -4.16 8.28 10.68
C PRO A 197 -3.13 8.56 9.59
N SER A 198 -2.42 9.68 9.71
CA SER A 198 -1.38 10.07 8.75
C SER A 198 -0.05 9.48 9.17
N TYR A 199 0.54 8.69 8.29
CA TYR A 199 1.89 8.14 8.42
C TYR A 199 2.66 8.34 7.12
N PHE A 200 3.99 8.38 7.24
CA PHE A 200 4.91 8.42 6.11
C PHE A 200 5.89 7.27 6.20
N ILE A 201 6.06 6.53 5.09
CA ILE A 201 7.05 5.45 4.99
C ILE A 201 8.24 5.95 4.16
N SER A 202 9.42 5.93 4.78
CA SER A 202 10.70 6.16 4.11
C SER A 202 11.29 4.82 3.66
N LYS A 203 11.57 4.69 2.36
CA LYS A 203 12.12 3.46 1.75
C LYS A 203 13.59 3.70 1.40
N ASN A 204 14.48 3.01 2.08
CA ASN A 204 15.93 3.12 1.94
C ASN A 204 16.56 1.76 1.68
N LYS A 205 17.82 1.77 1.24
CA LYS A 205 18.70 0.61 1.16
C LYS A 205 20.10 0.97 1.59
N ILE A 206 20.83 -0.03 2.10
CA ILE A 206 22.27 0.07 2.32
C ILE A 206 22.93 -1.04 1.50
N GLU A 207 23.92 -0.66 0.71
CA GLU A 207 24.78 -1.60 -0.02
C GLU A 207 25.91 -2.03 0.91
N LEU A 208 26.13 -3.33 0.97
CA LEU A 208 27.16 -3.93 1.79
C LEU A 208 28.21 -4.59 0.90
N THR A 209 29.44 -4.64 1.37
CA THR A 209 30.49 -5.40 0.68
C THR A 209 30.22 -6.90 0.80
N PRO A 210 30.61 -7.73 -0.18
CA PRO A 210 30.29 -9.15 -0.22
C PRO A 210 30.85 -9.98 0.96
N ASP A 211 31.81 -9.44 1.69
CA ASP A 211 32.41 -10.05 2.88
C ASP A 211 31.57 -9.82 4.15
N ILE A 212 30.57 -8.94 4.12
CA ILE A 212 29.68 -8.67 5.26
C ILE A 212 28.55 -9.70 5.28
N ASN A 213 28.45 -10.45 6.38
CA ASN A 213 27.35 -11.38 6.59
C ASN A 213 26.09 -10.62 7.04
N VAL A 214 25.13 -10.45 6.12
CA VAL A 214 23.87 -9.73 6.37
C VAL A 214 23.09 -10.34 7.52
N ASP A 215 23.06 -11.66 7.65
CA ASP A 215 22.30 -12.35 8.68
C ASP A 215 22.86 -12.04 10.08
N GLU A 216 24.19 -11.96 10.22
CA GLU A 216 24.83 -11.52 11.47
C GLU A 216 24.50 -10.06 11.83
N VAL A 217 24.42 -9.18 10.82
CA VAL A 217 24.01 -7.78 11.05
C VAL A 217 22.58 -7.71 11.59
N LEU A 218 21.67 -8.47 10.98
CA LEU A 218 20.27 -8.53 11.44
C LEU A 218 20.14 -9.08 12.85
N VAL A 219 20.92 -10.12 13.20
CA VAL A 219 20.97 -10.68 14.56
C VAL A 219 21.42 -9.60 15.58
N LYS A 220 22.50 -8.88 15.29
CA LYS A 220 23.01 -7.81 16.16
C LYS A 220 22.00 -6.67 16.32
N MET A 221 21.28 -6.31 15.24
CA MET A 221 20.21 -5.31 15.32
C MET A 221 19.06 -5.80 16.20
N LYS A 222 18.64 -7.08 16.08
CA LYS A 222 17.63 -7.69 16.94
C LYS A 222 18.06 -7.65 18.41
N GLU A 223 19.30 -8.01 18.71
CA GLU A 223 19.87 -7.98 20.08
C GLU A 223 19.91 -6.56 20.65
N LYS A 224 20.37 -5.58 19.84
CA LYS A 224 20.44 -4.16 20.24
C LYS A 224 19.08 -3.60 20.65
N TYR A 225 18.01 -4.02 19.99
CA TYR A 225 16.65 -3.56 20.21
C TYR A 225 15.77 -4.57 20.96
N ALA A 226 16.37 -5.50 21.73
CA ALA A 226 15.64 -6.55 22.45
C ALA A 226 14.65 -6.03 23.52
N SER A 227 14.76 -4.77 23.93
CA SER A 227 13.80 -4.11 24.83
C SER A 227 12.53 -3.62 24.13
N GLU A 228 12.56 -3.52 22.80
CA GLU A 228 11.43 -3.10 21.98
C GLU A 228 10.64 -4.32 21.49
N LYS A 229 9.48 -4.07 20.88
CA LYS A 229 8.73 -5.14 20.22
C LYS A 229 9.41 -5.51 18.92
N VAL A 230 10.10 -6.65 18.88
CA VAL A 230 10.81 -7.14 17.69
C VAL A 230 10.09 -8.34 17.07
N THR A 231 9.93 -8.31 15.74
CA THR A 231 9.40 -9.41 14.94
C THR A 231 10.45 -9.81 13.90
N ASP A 232 10.75 -11.12 13.79
CA ASP A 232 11.83 -11.66 12.95
C ASP A 232 11.38 -12.76 11.98
N ILE A 233 10.10 -12.78 11.62
CA ILE A 233 9.56 -13.74 10.64
C ILE A 233 9.99 -13.46 9.18
N ASP A 234 10.48 -12.25 8.90
CA ASP A 234 11.03 -11.82 7.61
C ASP A 234 12.01 -10.66 7.85
N GLY A 235 13.27 -10.97 8.01
CA GLY A 235 14.26 -9.99 8.46
C GLY A 235 14.06 -9.58 9.93
N VAL A 236 14.16 -8.28 10.22
CA VAL A 236 13.96 -7.75 11.58
C VAL A 236 13.10 -6.50 11.52
N LYS A 237 11.91 -6.56 12.07
CA LYS A 237 11.05 -5.39 12.31
C LYS A 237 11.10 -5.01 13.79
N ILE A 238 11.34 -3.73 14.04
CA ILE A 238 11.36 -3.12 15.36
C ILE A 238 10.21 -2.13 15.44
N ASP A 239 9.23 -2.41 16.28
CA ASP A 239 8.09 -1.54 16.55
C ASP A 239 8.35 -0.71 17.80
N PHE A 240 8.43 0.61 17.63
CA PHE A 240 8.41 1.61 18.69
C PHE A 240 6.98 2.08 18.97
N PRO A 241 6.72 2.82 20.06
CA PRO A 241 5.36 3.27 20.39
C PRO A 241 4.65 4.03 19.27
N THR A 242 5.37 4.90 18.52
CA THR A 242 4.78 5.77 17.47
C THR A 242 5.34 5.56 16.07
N GLU A 243 6.34 4.71 15.91
CA GLU A 243 7.04 4.48 14.64
C GLU A 243 7.54 3.04 14.56
N TRP A 244 8.00 2.61 13.39
CA TRP A 244 8.65 1.30 13.23
C TRP A 244 9.75 1.37 12.16
N VAL A 245 10.66 0.41 12.21
CA VAL A 245 11.63 0.14 11.14
C VAL A 245 11.65 -1.34 10.80
N HIS A 246 11.74 -1.66 9.52
CA HIS A 246 11.83 -3.03 9.02
C HIS A 246 13.08 -3.21 8.16
N LEU A 247 13.94 -4.12 8.56
CA LEU A 247 15.23 -4.46 7.95
C LEU A 247 15.09 -5.80 7.22
N ARG A 248 15.29 -5.81 5.91
CA ARG A 248 15.17 -7.03 5.09
C ARG A 248 16.37 -7.24 4.21
N LYS A 249 16.89 -8.45 4.23
CA LYS A 249 17.89 -8.91 3.28
C LYS A 249 17.30 -8.97 1.87
N SER A 250 18.04 -8.52 0.85
CA SER A 250 17.70 -8.83 -0.53
C SER A 250 18.13 -10.26 -0.86
N ASN A 251 17.31 -10.96 -1.65
CA ASN A 251 17.65 -12.31 -2.12
C ASN A 251 18.59 -12.31 -3.35
N THR A 252 18.76 -11.16 -4.01
CA THR A 252 19.46 -11.05 -5.29
C THR A 252 20.71 -10.18 -5.23
N GLU A 253 20.83 -9.34 -4.21
CA GLU A 253 21.89 -8.34 -4.09
C GLU A 253 22.41 -8.26 -2.64
N PRO A 254 23.69 -7.90 -2.40
CA PRO A 254 24.22 -7.72 -1.05
C PRO A 254 23.74 -6.38 -0.44
N ILE A 255 22.43 -6.25 -0.28
CA ILE A 255 21.80 -5.05 0.31
C ILE A 255 20.87 -5.42 1.45
N ILE A 256 20.71 -4.48 2.39
CA ILE A 256 19.63 -4.48 3.35
C ILE A 256 18.62 -3.39 2.94
N ARG A 257 17.38 -3.75 2.74
CA ARG A 257 16.27 -2.80 2.58
C ARG A 257 15.86 -2.31 3.96
N ILE A 258 15.70 -1.01 4.10
CA ILE A 258 15.38 -0.33 5.36
C ILE A 258 14.14 0.51 5.12
N TYR A 259 13.01 0.02 5.59
CA TYR A 259 11.75 0.77 5.56
C TYR A 259 11.44 1.26 6.96
N SER A 260 11.15 2.55 7.10
CA SER A 260 10.77 3.15 8.37
C SER A 260 9.49 3.95 8.22
N GLU A 261 8.60 3.85 9.17
CA GLU A 261 7.37 4.62 9.23
C GLU A 261 7.33 5.48 10.48
N SER A 262 6.93 6.74 10.32
CA SER A 262 6.66 7.65 11.42
C SER A 262 5.51 8.60 11.05
N LYS A 263 5.18 9.55 11.92
CA LYS A 263 4.08 10.50 11.78
C LYS A 263 4.22 11.45 10.58
N ASP A 264 5.44 11.69 10.12
CA ASP A 264 5.79 12.59 9.01
C ASP A 264 7.10 12.15 8.33
N GLU A 265 7.39 12.78 7.19
CA GLU A 265 8.57 12.49 6.37
C GLU A 265 9.88 12.74 7.11
N GLU A 266 9.99 13.83 7.85
CA GLU A 266 11.20 14.19 8.58
C GLU A 266 11.53 13.13 9.64
N SER A 267 10.54 12.73 10.44
CA SER A 267 10.70 11.73 11.49
C SER A 267 11.02 10.34 10.91
N ALA A 268 10.33 9.94 9.82
CA ALA A 268 10.59 8.67 9.16
C ALA A 268 12.01 8.60 8.57
N ASN A 269 12.46 9.67 7.91
CA ASN A 269 13.82 9.78 7.40
C ASN A 269 14.87 9.82 8.51
N ALA A 270 14.60 10.52 9.62
CA ALA A 270 15.51 10.56 10.76
C ALA A 270 15.70 9.16 11.38
N LEU A 271 14.61 8.39 11.53
CA LEU A 271 14.67 7.00 11.98
C LEU A 271 15.49 6.14 11.02
N ALA A 272 15.24 6.23 9.71
CA ALA A 272 16.00 5.50 8.70
C ALA A 272 17.51 5.82 8.78
N HIS A 273 17.88 7.10 8.86
CA HIS A 273 19.27 7.51 8.93
C HIS A 273 19.95 7.03 10.21
N LYS A 274 19.26 7.08 11.35
CA LYS A 274 19.76 6.52 12.61
C LYS A 274 20.11 5.05 12.44
N ILE A 275 19.18 4.25 11.89
CA ILE A 275 19.38 2.81 11.71
C ILE A 275 20.49 2.51 10.69
N VAL A 276 20.58 3.26 9.59
CA VAL A 276 21.69 3.16 8.62
C VAL A 276 23.04 3.41 9.29
N GLY A 277 23.13 4.45 10.15
CA GLY A 277 24.34 4.76 10.92
C GLY A 277 24.75 3.60 11.83
N GLU A 278 23.80 3.03 12.56
CA GLU A 278 24.05 1.90 13.46
C GLU A 278 24.48 0.63 12.70
N ILE A 279 23.88 0.35 11.53
CA ILE A 279 24.32 -0.76 10.68
C ILE A 279 25.76 -0.54 10.21
N LYS A 280 26.12 0.69 9.78
CA LYS A 280 27.50 1.01 9.38
C LYS A 280 28.49 0.82 10.52
N GLU A 281 28.15 1.24 11.75
CA GLU A 281 29.00 1.00 12.93
C GLU A 281 29.19 -0.51 13.18
N ILE A 282 28.15 -1.32 13.09
CA ILE A 282 28.22 -2.78 13.24
C ILE A 282 29.11 -3.40 12.18
N CYS A 283 29.03 -2.90 10.94
CA CYS A 283 29.83 -3.36 9.80
C CYS A 283 31.23 -2.75 9.74
N ARG A 284 31.54 -1.76 10.56
CA ARG A 284 32.79 -0.97 10.52
C ARG A 284 33.02 -0.28 9.15
N LEU A 285 31.94 0.24 8.57
CA LEU A 285 31.91 0.99 7.30
C LEU A 285 32.00 2.50 7.53
#